data_a29506a609e72b82f89430a639a50afe
#
_entry.id   a29506a609e72b82f89430a639a50afe
#
_cell.length_a   1.000
_cell.length_b   1.000
_cell.length_c   1.000
_cell.angle_alpha   90.00
_cell.angle_beta   90.00
_cell.angle_gamma   90.00
#
_symmetry.space_group_name_H-M   'P 1'
#
loop_
_entity.id
_entity.type
_entity.pdbx_description
1 polymer ?
#
loop_
_entity_poly.entity_id
_entity_poly.type
_entity_poly.pdbx_seq_one_letter_code
_entity_poly.pdbx_strand_id
1 'polypeptide(L)' 'MTNVATMEALDFSIIRNILRSMVNEHWSVAEALDEYDIPENLREEYEARIEQCFMD' A
#
# COMPACT_ATOMS: atom_id res chain seq x y z
N MET A 1 -14.20 15.70 11.72
CA MET A 1 -14.22 15.56 11.35
C MET A 1 -13.69 15.35 10.41
N THR A 2 -13.51 15.27 9.98
CA THR A 2 -13.12 15.31 9.02
C THR A 2 -12.02 14.68 8.66
N ASN A 3 -11.41 14.30 9.18
CA ASN A 3 -10.37 13.68 8.83
C ASN A 3 -10.52 12.33 8.50
N VAL A 4 -11.62 11.79 8.42
CA VAL A 4 -11.86 10.47 8.02
C VAL A 4 -11.24 10.14 6.72
N ALA A 5 -11.36 11.02 5.76
CA ALA A 5 -10.80 10.76 4.46
C ALA A 5 -9.30 10.61 4.55
N THR A 6 -8.70 11.38 5.40
CA THR A 6 -7.27 11.32 5.52
C THR A 6 -6.83 10.01 6.08
N MET A 7 -7.55 9.50 7.05
CA MET A 7 -7.17 8.26 7.61
C MET A 7 -7.32 7.15 6.65
N GLU A 8 -8.29 7.22 5.77
CA GLU A 8 -8.48 6.16 4.82
C GLU A 8 -7.44 6.19 3.74
N ALA A 9 -6.77 7.30 3.56
CA ALA A 9 -5.79 7.40 2.50
C ALA A 9 -4.65 6.43 2.69
N LEU A 10 -4.21 6.24 3.92
CA LEU A 10 -3.12 5.32 4.17
C LEU A 10 -3.45 4.44 5.35
N ASP A 11 -3.62 3.18 5.10
CA ASP A 11 -3.91 2.22 6.15
C ASP A 11 -2.67 1.36 6.34
N PHE A 12 -2.00 1.53 7.46
CA PHE A 12 -0.76 0.81 7.68
C PHE A 12 -0.97 -0.68 7.82
N SER A 13 -2.15 -1.10 8.22
CA SER A 13 -2.44 -2.52 8.27
C SER A 13 -2.40 -3.11 6.87
N ILE A 14 -2.96 -2.39 5.92
CA ILE A 14 -2.96 -2.85 4.55
C ILE A 14 -1.55 -2.83 4.00
N ILE A 15 -0.79 -1.80 4.32
CA ILE A 15 0.58 -1.72 3.84
C ILE A 15 1.39 -2.90 4.37
N ARG A 16 1.20 -3.23 5.62
CA ARG A 16 1.92 -4.35 6.20
C ARG A 16 1.55 -5.65 5.49
N ASN A 17 0.27 -5.85 5.21
CA ASN A 17 -0.16 -7.04 4.52
C ASN A 17 0.39 -7.10 3.11
N ILE A 18 0.44 -5.95 2.45
CA ILE A 18 1.00 -5.88 1.11
C ILE A 18 2.47 -6.28 1.13
N LEU A 19 3.22 -5.75 2.09
CA LEU A 19 4.64 -6.07 2.17
C LEU A 19 4.85 -7.55 2.38
N ARG A 20 4.05 -8.15 3.25
CA ARG A 20 4.17 -9.57 3.50
C ARG A 20 3.85 -10.37 2.24
N SER A 21 2.81 -9.98 1.53
CA SER A 21 2.42 -10.69 0.34
C SER A 21 3.49 -10.55 -0.75
N MET A 22 4.08 -9.37 -0.86
CA MET A 22 5.12 -9.17 -1.85
C MET A 22 6.27 -10.13 -1.64
N VAL A 23 6.63 -10.33 -0.39
CA VAL A 23 7.73 -11.23 -0.08
C VAL A 23 7.30 -12.67 -0.33
N ASN A 24 6.14 -13.06 0.16
CA ASN A 24 5.71 -14.44 0.06
C ASN A 24 5.41 -14.86 -1.37
N GLU A 25 4.78 -13.96 -2.14
CA GLU A 25 4.39 -14.31 -3.49
C GLU A 25 5.34 -13.77 -4.55
N HIS A 26 6.35 -13.03 -4.13
CA HIS A 26 7.29 -12.42 -5.08
C HIS A 26 6.59 -11.45 -6.02
N TRP A 27 5.67 -10.69 -5.49
CA TRP A 27 4.95 -9.71 -6.29
C TRP A 27 5.74 -8.41 -6.38
N SER A 28 5.58 -7.70 -7.49
CA SER A 28 6.08 -6.34 -7.57
C SER A 28 5.07 -5.43 -6.87
N VAL A 29 5.45 -4.18 -6.67
CA VAL A 29 4.54 -3.25 -6.03
C VAL A 29 3.27 -3.11 -6.85
N ALA A 30 3.40 -2.98 -8.15
CA ALA A 30 2.23 -2.83 -9.00
C ALA A 30 1.30 -4.02 -8.90
N GLU A 31 1.87 -5.21 -8.87
CA GLU A 31 1.06 -6.41 -8.76
C GLU A 31 0.32 -6.45 -7.43
N ALA A 32 1.01 -6.08 -6.37
CA ALA A 32 0.41 -6.11 -5.05
C ALA A 32 -0.73 -5.11 -4.95
N LEU A 33 -0.54 -3.93 -5.50
CA LEU A 33 -1.60 -2.92 -5.45
C LEU A 33 -2.82 -3.39 -6.23
N ASP A 34 -2.61 -4.11 -7.32
CA ASP A 34 -3.73 -4.65 -8.08
C ASP A 34 -4.46 -5.72 -7.28
N GLU A 35 -3.72 -6.59 -6.64
CA GLU A 35 -4.35 -7.68 -5.90
C GLU A 35 -5.15 -7.19 -4.72
N TYR A 36 -4.72 -6.10 -4.13
CA TYR A 36 -5.42 -5.54 -2.98
C TYR A 36 -6.48 -4.53 -3.36
N ASP A 37 -6.69 -4.33 -4.69
CA ASP A 37 -7.74 -3.42 -5.15
C ASP A 37 -7.58 -2.02 -4.58
N ILE A 38 -6.37 -1.53 -4.54
CA ILE A 38 -6.12 -0.19 -4.05
C ILE A 38 -6.67 0.82 -5.05
N PRO A 39 -7.50 1.77 -4.61
CA PRO A 39 -8.06 2.77 -5.52
C PRO A 39 -6.96 3.53 -6.23
N GLU A 40 -7.24 3.86 -7.48
CA GLU A 40 -6.23 4.49 -8.29
C GLU A 40 -5.70 5.78 -7.69
N ASN A 41 -6.56 6.55 -7.07
CA ASN A 41 -6.11 7.82 -6.51
C ASN A 41 -5.24 7.64 -5.28
N LEU A 42 -5.18 6.44 -4.71
CA LEU A 42 -4.33 6.18 -3.56
C LEU A 42 -3.09 5.38 -3.90
N ARG A 43 -3.00 4.89 -5.13
CA ARG A 43 -1.89 4.03 -5.49
C ARG A 43 -0.53 4.70 -5.34
N GLU A 44 -0.44 5.93 -5.73
CA GLU A 44 0.82 6.64 -5.64
C GLU A 44 1.31 6.73 -4.21
N GLU A 45 0.40 7.03 -3.30
CA GLU A 45 0.78 7.16 -1.92
C GLU A 45 1.15 5.82 -1.31
N TYR A 46 0.40 4.79 -1.63
CA TYR A 46 0.73 3.47 -1.14
C TYR A 46 2.06 3.00 -1.69
N GLU A 47 2.29 3.27 -2.96
CA GLU A 47 3.54 2.87 -3.58
C GLU A 47 4.72 3.57 -2.91
N ALA A 48 4.60 4.85 -2.66
CA ALA A 48 5.67 5.60 -2.04
C ALA A 48 5.98 5.06 -0.65
N ARG A 49 4.94 4.75 0.11
CA ARG A 49 5.16 4.22 1.44
C ARG A 49 5.82 2.85 1.41
N ILE A 50 5.38 2.01 0.49
CA ILE A 50 5.93 0.68 0.39
C ILE A 50 7.40 0.76 0.01
N GLU A 51 7.71 1.62 -0.95
CA GLU A 51 9.09 1.76 -1.37
C GLU A 51 9.96 2.29 -0.25
N GLN A 52 9.40 3.18 0.55
CA GLN A 52 10.15 3.72 1.65
C GLN A 52 10.52 2.64 2.66
N CYS A 53 9.62 1.69 2.86
CA CYS A 53 9.88 0.59 3.77
C CYS A 53 11.05 -0.25 3.29
N PHE A 54 11.15 -0.44 1.99
CA PHE A 54 12.23 -1.24 1.46
C PHE A 54 13.56 -0.50 1.49
N MET A 55 13.50 0.82 1.40
CA MET A 55 14.73 1.57 1.38
C MET A 55 15.34 1.75 2.75
N ASP A 56 14.55 1.61 3.76
CA ASP A 56 15.05 1.70 5.08
C ASP A 56 15.81 0.46 5.46
#